data_781354b92bf7503e4aa9f7dea3e8eed2
#
_entry.id   781354b92bf7503e4aa9f7dea3e8eed2
#
_cell.length_a   1.000
_cell.length_b   1.000
_cell.length_c   1.000
_cell.angle_alpha   90.00
_cell.angle_beta   90.00
_cell.angle_gamma   90.00
#
_symmetry.space_group_name_H-M   'P 1'
#
loop_
_entity.id
_entity.type
_entity.pdbx_description
1 polymer ?
#
loop_
_entity_poly.entity_id
_entity_poly.type
_entity_poly.pdbx_seq_one_letter_code
_entity_poly.pdbx_strand_id
1 'polypeptide(L)'
;MPTSNEDYVADDDELFLTIIDRLAQGGVLTDIVLIGSWVLPIYRAYFNDTPEIPVLRTTDVDFLVGMPPKVRREFDVPAALSELGFEPEWAPQGGYCKYVHPEMEVEFLIPEQGRGAGGSISVDALQVRAQPLRFLSLALDRSMVVYYRGYEIRVPEPEAFVLLKLLVIPRRRDRSKIEKDAYTARFLGEYLLENADRRERLIGMFYELPKGWQQKIRSSAKEHFSGLFELMK
;
A
#
# COMPACT_ATOMS: atom_id res chain seq x y z
N MET A 1 14.16 -32.03 9.62
CA MET A 1 12.72 -31.95 9.41
C MET A 1 12.42 -30.48 9.06
N PRO A 2 11.90 -30.15 7.91
CA PRO A 2 11.59 -28.76 7.61
C PRO A 2 10.39 -28.32 8.46
N THR A 3 10.59 -27.30 9.26
CA THR A 3 9.53 -26.55 9.93
C THR A 3 8.52 -26.07 8.88
N SER A 4 7.25 -26.26 9.17
CA SER A 4 6.15 -26.00 8.25
C SER A 4 6.10 -24.51 7.89
N ASN A 5 5.64 -24.20 6.69
CA ASN A 5 5.46 -22.83 6.15
C ASN A 5 4.53 -21.96 7.04
N GLU A 6 3.81 -22.58 7.98
CA GLU A 6 2.90 -21.93 8.92
C GLU A 6 3.63 -21.22 10.07
N ASP A 7 4.78 -21.73 10.52
CA ASP A 7 5.54 -21.14 11.64
C ASP A 7 6.23 -19.83 11.21
N TYR A 8 6.68 -19.72 9.95
CA TYR A 8 7.29 -18.48 9.41
C TYR A 8 6.30 -17.36 9.12
N VAL A 9 5.04 -17.69 8.81
CA VAL A 9 3.97 -16.71 8.61
C VAL A 9 3.56 -16.05 9.93
N ALA A 10 3.73 -16.76 11.06
CA ALA A 10 3.39 -16.23 12.38
C ALA A 10 4.36 -15.14 12.85
N ASP A 11 5.67 -15.28 12.56
CA ASP A 11 6.70 -14.32 13.02
C ASP A 11 6.63 -13.00 12.23
N ASP A 12 6.47 -13.05 10.90
CA ASP A 12 6.33 -11.84 10.05
C ASP A 12 5.07 -11.02 10.45
N ASP A 13 3.96 -11.71 10.78
CA ASP A 13 2.73 -11.08 11.25
C ASP A 13 2.92 -10.42 12.64
N GLU A 14 3.73 -10.98 13.52
CA GLU A 14 3.96 -10.46 14.87
C GLU A 14 4.74 -9.14 14.83
N LEU A 15 5.82 -9.06 14.05
CA LEU A 15 6.58 -7.81 13.90
C LEU A 15 5.73 -6.71 13.25
N PHE A 16 4.96 -7.05 12.19
CA PHE A 16 4.03 -6.11 11.57
C PHE A 16 3.01 -5.58 12.59
N LEU A 17 2.38 -6.45 13.38
CA LEU A 17 1.43 -6.03 14.40
C LEU A 17 2.08 -5.17 15.50
N THR A 18 3.33 -5.44 15.82
CA THR A 18 4.08 -4.62 16.78
C THR A 18 4.34 -3.21 16.25
N ILE A 19 4.64 -3.07 14.93
CA ILE A 19 4.74 -1.76 14.27
C ILE A 19 3.39 -1.03 14.33
N ILE A 20 2.31 -1.73 13.98
CA ILE A 20 0.94 -1.16 14.05
C ILE A 20 0.60 -0.70 15.46
N ASP A 21 0.95 -1.49 16.48
CA ASP A 21 0.72 -1.14 17.88
C ASP A 21 1.47 0.14 18.29
N ARG A 22 2.75 0.27 17.92
CA ARG A 22 3.54 1.48 18.20
C ARG A 22 2.94 2.74 17.55
N LEU A 23 2.50 2.64 16.29
CA LEU A 23 1.86 3.76 15.60
C LEU A 23 0.49 4.09 16.20
N ALA A 24 -0.25 3.09 16.68
CA ALA A 24 -1.52 3.27 17.38
C ALA A 24 -1.32 3.95 18.73
N GLN A 25 -0.34 3.52 19.53
CA GLN A 25 0.04 4.14 20.81
C GLN A 25 0.47 5.61 20.60
N GLY A 26 1.20 5.91 19.53
CA GLY A 26 1.54 7.27 19.11
C GLY A 26 0.32 8.09 18.67
N GLY A 27 -0.82 7.45 18.41
CA GLY A 27 -2.05 8.10 17.96
C GLY A 27 -1.97 8.61 16.52
N VAL A 28 -1.08 8.05 15.70
CA VAL A 28 -0.83 8.48 14.31
C VAL A 28 -1.33 7.48 13.27
N LEU A 29 -1.69 6.27 13.68
CA LEU A 29 -2.09 5.19 12.78
C LEU A 29 -3.29 5.55 11.89
N THR A 30 -4.26 6.30 12.40
CA THR A 30 -5.43 6.74 11.63
C THR A 30 -5.17 7.96 10.72
N ASP A 31 -4.02 8.62 10.87
CA ASP A 31 -3.63 9.78 10.07
C ASP A 31 -2.82 9.40 8.82
N ILE A 32 -2.35 8.15 8.78
CA ILE A 32 -1.59 7.57 7.67
C ILE A 32 -2.38 6.43 7.02
N VAL A 33 -2.03 6.05 5.80
CA VAL A 33 -2.69 4.97 5.05
C VAL A 33 -1.67 3.86 4.82
N LEU A 34 -1.93 2.66 5.31
CA LEU A 34 -1.15 1.49 4.96
C LEU A 34 -1.42 1.14 3.48
N ILE A 35 -0.37 1.00 2.70
CA ILE A 35 -0.44 0.59 1.30
C ILE A 35 0.50 -0.61 1.05
N GLY A 36 0.75 -0.95 -0.21
CA GLY A 36 1.60 -2.10 -0.50
C GLY A 36 0.88 -3.44 -0.33
N SER A 37 1.64 -4.52 -0.19
CA SER A 37 1.06 -5.88 -0.16
C SER A 37 0.46 -6.24 1.20
N TRP A 38 0.83 -5.53 2.27
CA TRP A 38 0.28 -5.74 3.61
C TRP A 38 -1.21 -5.38 3.74
N VAL A 39 -1.79 -4.72 2.74
CA VAL A 39 -3.25 -4.52 2.70
C VAL A 39 -4.03 -5.80 2.38
N LEU A 40 -3.40 -6.82 1.77
CA LEU A 40 -4.09 -8.04 1.35
C LEU A 40 -4.62 -8.88 2.53
N PRO A 41 -3.86 -9.14 3.61
CA PRO A 41 -4.39 -9.77 4.82
C PRO A 41 -5.57 -9.00 5.42
N ILE A 42 -5.52 -7.66 5.36
CA ILE A 42 -6.59 -6.79 5.87
C ILE A 42 -7.84 -6.89 4.98
N TYR A 43 -7.69 -6.90 3.65
CA TYR A 43 -8.82 -7.13 2.75
C TYR A 43 -9.42 -8.52 2.91
N ARG A 44 -8.57 -9.55 3.11
CA ARG A 44 -9.06 -10.89 3.39
C ARG A 44 -9.97 -10.91 4.62
N ALA A 45 -9.54 -10.32 5.73
CA ALA A 45 -10.36 -10.17 6.93
C ALA A 45 -11.62 -9.31 6.69
N TYR A 46 -11.49 -8.21 5.95
CA TYR A 46 -12.61 -7.34 5.59
C TYR A 46 -13.70 -8.05 4.79
N PHE A 47 -13.32 -9.02 3.96
CA PHE A 47 -14.23 -9.86 3.17
C PHE A 47 -14.54 -11.22 3.83
N ASN A 48 -14.58 -11.28 5.17
CA ASN A 48 -14.91 -12.47 5.97
C ASN A 48 -13.95 -13.65 5.75
N ASP A 49 -12.64 -13.39 5.76
CA ASP A 49 -11.55 -14.36 5.62
C ASP A 49 -11.59 -15.20 4.33
N THR A 50 -12.07 -14.59 3.26
CA THR A 50 -12.16 -15.26 1.95
C THR A 50 -10.79 -15.73 1.45
N PRO A 51 -10.64 -17.03 1.11
CA PRO A 51 -9.37 -17.59 0.63
C PRO A 51 -8.98 -17.13 -0.78
N GLU A 52 -9.91 -16.57 -1.54
CA GLU A 52 -9.68 -16.08 -2.90
C GLU A 52 -8.74 -14.86 -2.93
N ILE A 53 -8.63 -14.11 -1.82
CA ILE A 53 -7.67 -13.01 -1.73
C ILE A 53 -6.32 -13.59 -1.29
N PRO A 54 -5.28 -13.52 -2.15
CA PRO A 54 -3.98 -14.09 -1.85
C PRO A 54 -3.29 -13.29 -0.74
N VAL A 55 -2.64 -14.00 0.17
CA VAL A 55 -1.66 -13.40 1.08
C VAL A 55 -0.29 -13.53 0.41
N LEU A 56 0.28 -12.40 0.01
CA LEU A 56 1.62 -12.37 -0.57
C LEU A 56 2.63 -12.04 0.53
N ARG A 57 3.61 -12.91 0.70
CA ARG A 57 4.73 -12.62 1.59
C ARG A 57 5.49 -11.41 1.05
N THR A 58 5.71 -10.42 1.92
CA THR A 58 6.44 -9.21 1.61
C THR A 58 7.13 -8.69 2.86
N THR A 59 8.34 -8.22 2.70
CA THR A 59 9.09 -7.55 3.76
C THR A 59 8.81 -6.06 3.81
N ASP A 60 8.31 -5.48 2.71
CA ASP A 60 8.09 -4.04 2.59
C ASP A 60 6.76 -3.62 3.23
N VAL A 61 6.79 -2.76 4.23
CA VAL A 61 5.64 -2.10 4.86
C VAL A 61 5.63 -0.62 4.46
N ASP A 62 4.64 -0.23 3.69
CA ASP A 62 4.55 1.11 3.13
C ASP A 62 3.45 1.92 3.82
N PHE A 63 3.77 3.06 4.40
CA PHE A 63 2.82 4.01 4.95
C PHE A 63 2.74 5.28 4.09
N LEU A 64 1.56 5.63 3.66
CA LEU A 64 1.28 6.82 2.86
C LEU A 64 0.79 7.94 3.75
N VAL A 65 1.49 9.08 3.69
CA VAL A 65 1.11 10.32 4.37
C VAL A 65 0.43 11.26 3.39
N GLY A 66 -0.56 12.02 3.85
CA GLY A 66 -1.26 13.01 3.02
C GLY A 66 -0.37 14.19 2.61
N MET A 67 -0.75 14.90 1.54
CA MET A 67 -0.07 16.11 1.10
C MET A 67 -1.05 17.27 0.98
N PRO A 68 -0.91 18.35 1.79
CA PRO A 68 0.06 18.53 2.85
C PRO A 68 -0.12 17.49 3.98
N PRO A 69 0.95 17.18 4.74
CA PRO A 69 0.84 16.27 5.87
C PRO A 69 -0.19 16.76 6.89
N LYS A 70 -1.14 15.89 7.23
CA LYS A 70 -2.20 16.19 8.21
C LYS A 70 -2.14 15.17 9.36
N VAL A 71 -1.01 15.19 10.06
CA VAL A 71 -0.80 14.36 11.26
C VAL A 71 -1.19 15.19 12.47
N ARG A 72 -2.13 14.70 13.26
CA ARG A 72 -2.75 15.43 14.38
C ARG A 72 -1.88 15.47 15.63
N ARG A 73 -0.96 14.52 15.76
CA ARG A 73 -0.06 14.40 16.92
C ARG A 73 1.38 14.29 16.46
N GLU A 74 2.28 14.86 17.22
CA GLU A 74 3.70 14.61 17.03
C GLU A 74 4.07 13.25 17.62
N PHE A 75 4.83 12.47 16.87
CA PHE A 75 5.30 11.15 17.25
C PHE A 75 6.66 10.86 16.62
N ASP A 76 7.63 10.49 17.43
CA ASP A 76 8.97 10.12 16.98
C ASP A 76 8.97 8.70 16.42
N VAL A 77 8.61 8.55 15.14
CA VAL A 77 8.58 7.26 14.45
C VAL A 77 9.99 6.63 14.39
N PRO A 78 11.07 7.36 14.06
CA PRO A 78 12.43 6.82 14.12
C PRO A 78 12.78 6.19 15.47
N ALA A 79 12.49 6.87 16.58
CA ALA A 79 12.76 6.34 17.91
C ALA A 79 11.95 5.08 18.20
N ALA A 80 10.63 5.10 17.87
CA ALA A 80 9.76 3.94 18.05
C ALA A 80 10.19 2.72 17.24
N LEU A 81 10.62 2.90 15.99
CA LEU A 81 11.13 1.82 15.15
C LEU A 81 12.52 1.33 15.63
N SER A 82 13.38 2.23 16.10
CA SER A 82 14.69 1.85 16.65
C SER A 82 14.55 0.94 17.89
N GLU A 83 13.54 1.18 18.75
CA GLU A 83 13.23 0.28 19.87
C GLU A 83 12.84 -1.15 19.44
N LEU A 84 12.37 -1.29 18.19
CA LEU A 84 12.03 -2.57 17.57
C LEU A 84 13.18 -3.17 16.76
N GLY A 85 14.38 -2.56 16.80
CA GLY A 85 15.57 -3.05 16.10
C GLY A 85 15.70 -2.58 14.65
N PHE A 86 14.88 -1.63 14.20
CA PHE A 86 15.06 -1.02 12.88
C PHE A 86 16.17 0.00 12.86
N GLU A 87 16.95 -0.01 11.79
CA GLU A 87 18.00 0.98 11.53
C GLU A 87 17.63 1.87 10.32
N PRO A 88 17.91 3.19 10.38
CA PRO A 88 17.65 4.07 9.24
C PRO A 88 18.66 3.84 8.12
N GLU A 89 18.17 3.56 6.91
CA GLU A 89 18.97 3.50 5.69
C GLU A 89 18.60 4.66 4.76
N TRP A 90 19.59 5.50 4.46
CA TRP A 90 19.41 6.69 3.63
C TRP A 90 19.72 6.41 2.18
N ALA A 91 18.89 6.90 1.27
CA ALA A 91 19.18 6.83 -0.16
C ALA A 91 20.51 7.55 -0.48
N PRO A 92 21.34 6.99 -1.40
CA PRO A 92 22.71 7.49 -1.66
C PRO A 92 22.82 8.97 -2.04
N GLN A 93 21.75 9.59 -2.52
CA GLN A 93 21.70 10.98 -2.96
C GLN A 93 20.99 11.91 -1.95
N GLY A 94 20.93 11.52 -0.67
CA GLY A 94 20.36 12.35 0.39
C GLY A 94 18.85 12.55 0.27
N GLY A 95 18.16 11.55 -0.23
CA GLY A 95 16.75 11.60 -0.50
C GLY A 95 15.89 11.21 0.70
N TYR A 96 15.17 10.10 0.54
CA TYR A 96 14.30 9.52 1.55
C TYR A 96 15.08 8.57 2.48
N CYS A 97 14.44 8.24 3.59
CA CYS A 97 14.93 7.27 4.55
C CYS A 97 13.93 6.10 4.61
N LYS A 98 14.42 4.87 4.54
CA LYS A 98 13.70 3.68 4.93
C LYS A 98 14.27 3.14 6.24
N TYR A 99 13.50 2.37 6.96
CA TYR A 99 13.89 1.73 8.21
C TYR A 99 13.99 0.23 7.96
N VAL A 100 15.16 -0.34 8.22
CA VAL A 100 15.49 -1.74 7.84
C VAL A 100 15.67 -2.56 9.09
N HIS A 101 14.99 -3.71 9.11
CA HIS A 101 15.15 -4.82 10.06
C HIS A 101 15.45 -6.09 9.26
N PRO A 102 16.12 -7.14 9.81
CA PRO A 102 16.39 -8.38 9.07
C PRO A 102 15.15 -9.04 8.43
N GLU A 103 13.97 -8.83 8.99
CA GLU A 103 12.71 -9.45 8.54
C GLU A 103 11.84 -8.48 7.75
N MET A 104 12.02 -7.15 7.90
CA MET A 104 11.07 -6.17 7.39
C MET A 104 11.72 -4.83 7.07
N GLU A 105 11.16 -4.12 6.09
CA GLU A 105 11.51 -2.72 5.79
C GLU A 105 10.27 -1.84 5.94
N VAL A 106 10.42 -0.66 6.54
CA VAL A 106 9.34 0.32 6.68
C VAL A 106 9.68 1.57 5.88
N GLU A 107 8.78 1.98 5.00
CA GLU A 107 8.91 3.20 4.20
C GLU A 107 7.73 4.15 4.40
N PHE A 108 8.04 5.46 4.36
CA PHE A 108 7.03 6.50 4.34
C PHE A 108 6.97 7.15 2.97
N LEU A 109 5.77 7.21 2.42
CA LEU A 109 5.49 7.68 1.07
C LEU A 109 4.55 8.88 1.11
N ILE A 110 4.61 9.72 0.06
CA ILE A 110 3.74 10.89 -0.08
C ILE A 110 3.36 11.06 -1.56
N PRO A 111 2.17 11.58 -1.89
CA PRO A 111 1.83 11.83 -3.28
C PRO A 111 2.75 12.86 -3.92
N GLU A 112 3.34 12.52 -5.07
CA GLU A 112 4.12 13.46 -5.87
C GLU A 112 3.21 14.54 -6.45
N GLN A 113 3.56 15.81 -6.23
CA GLN A 113 2.85 16.97 -6.78
C GLN A 113 3.58 17.59 -7.96
N GLY A 114 2.82 18.06 -8.94
CA GLY A 114 3.36 18.80 -10.08
C GLY A 114 4.24 17.96 -11.02
N ARG A 115 5.34 18.54 -11.51
CA ARG A 115 6.26 17.91 -12.45
C ARG A 115 7.31 17.00 -11.80
N GLY A 116 7.21 16.77 -10.48
CA GLY A 116 8.19 16.00 -9.72
C GLY A 116 9.44 16.84 -9.41
N ALA A 117 9.44 17.53 -8.27
CA ALA A 117 10.66 18.06 -7.70
C ALA A 117 11.38 16.88 -7.01
N GLY A 118 12.39 16.31 -7.65
CA GLY A 118 13.13 15.18 -7.09
C GLY A 118 13.66 15.52 -5.69
N GLY A 119 13.32 14.72 -4.71
CA GLY A 119 13.76 14.82 -3.32
C GLY A 119 12.69 14.31 -2.37
N SER A 120 13.10 13.89 -1.18
CA SER A 120 12.19 13.50 -0.11
C SER A 120 11.54 14.74 0.51
N ILE A 121 10.38 14.53 1.13
CA ILE A 121 9.64 15.57 1.84
C ILE A 121 9.69 15.23 3.34
N SER A 122 10.02 16.25 4.16
CA SER A 122 9.97 16.12 5.61
C SER A 122 8.52 16.07 6.07
N VAL A 123 8.22 15.13 6.96
CA VAL A 123 6.97 15.05 7.71
C VAL A 123 7.32 15.26 9.18
N ASP A 124 7.43 16.52 9.56
CA ASP A 124 8.01 16.92 10.85
C ASP A 124 7.25 16.33 12.04
N ALA A 125 5.91 16.23 11.95
CA ALA A 125 5.10 15.62 13.01
C ALA A 125 5.41 14.13 13.24
N LEU A 126 5.99 13.43 12.26
CA LEU A 126 6.41 12.02 12.38
C LEU A 126 7.93 11.87 12.45
N GLN A 127 8.68 12.95 12.29
CA GLN A 127 10.15 13.00 12.19
C GLN A 127 10.72 12.09 11.07
N VAL A 128 9.94 11.85 9.99
CA VAL A 128 10.35 11.01 8.87
C VAL A 128 10.58 11.80 7.58
N ARG A 129 11.31 11.19 6.66
CA ARG A 129 11.47 11.70 5.30
C ARG A 129 10.77 10.79 4.31
N ALA A 130 9.65 11.28 3.79
CA ALA A 130 8.78 10.52 2.89
C ALA A 130 9.25 10.64 1.43
N GLN A 131 9.17 9.53 0.71
CA GLN A 131 9.44 9.48 -0.73
C GLN A 131 8.21 9.91 -1.52
N PRO A 132 8.30 10.93 -2.39
CA PRO A 132 7.20 11.28 -3.28
C PRO A 132 7.06 10.27 -4.41
N LEU A 133 5.87 9.70 -4.56
CA LEU A 133 5.53 8.79 -5.65
C LEU A 133 4.24 9.22 -6.35
N ARG A 134 4.20 8.98 -7.67
CA ARG A 134 3.03 9.30 -8.49
C ARG A 134 1.85 8.39 -8.21
N PHE A 135 0.67 8.93 -8.44
CA PHE A 135 -0.63 8.25 -8.39
C PHE A 135 -1.11 7.91 -6.98
N LEU A 136 -0.31 8.14 -5.93
CA LEU A 136 -0.67 7.81 -4.55
C LEU A 136 -1.85 8.65 -4.02
N SER A 137 -2.20 9.78 -4.66
CA SER A 137 -3.42 10.51 -4.34
C SER A 137 -4.67 9.64 -4.46
N LEU A 138 -4.70 8.67 -5.39
CA LEU A 138 -5.82 7.73 -5.50
C LEU A 138 -6.02 6.92 -4.22
N ALA A 139 -4.94 6.43 -3.62
CA ALA A 139 -5.01 5.67 -2.37
C ALA A 139 -5.42 6.51 -1.17
N LEU A 140 -5.08 7.81 -1.16
CA LEU A 140 -5.51 8.75 -0.13
C LEU A 140 -6.98 9.14 -0.26
N ASP A 141 -7.37 9.56 -1.48
CA ASP A 141 -8.71 10.09 -1.77
C ASP A 141 -9.78 8.99 -1.68
N ARG A 142 -9.38 7.75 -1.94
CA ARG A 142 -10.21 6.55 -1.89
C ARG A 142 -9.67 5.58 -0.83
N SER A 143 -9.64 6.01 0.41
CA SER A 143 -9.24 5.20 1.56
C SER A 143 -10.42 4.94 2.50
N MET A 144 -10.36 3.81 3.16
CA MET A 144 -11.33 3.36 4.17
C MET A 144 -10.61 2.92 5.45
N VAL A 145 -11.33 2.88 6.57
CA VAL A 145 -10.83 2.31 7.82
C VAL A 145 -11.37 0.89 7.96
N VAL A 146 -10.48 -0.03 8.27
CA VAL A 146 -10.80 -1.44 8.53
C VAL A 146 -10.35 -1.79 9.93
N TYR A 147 -11.21 -2.49 10.68
CA TYR A 147 -10.82 -3.07 11.95
C TYR A 147 -10.12 -4.40 11.74
N TYR A 148 -8.84 -4.47 12.10
CA TYR A 148 -8.00 -5.66 11.90
C TYR A 148 -7.16 -5.94 13.15
N ARG A 149 -7.29 -7.14 13.71
CA ARG A 149 -6.50 -7.60 14.87
C ARG A 149 -6.49 -6.63 16.07
N GLY A 150 -7.58 -5.91 16.30
CA GLY A 150 -7.69 -4.97 17.43
C GLY A 150 -7.40 -3.51 17.09
N TYR A 151 -7.00 -3.21 15.85
CA TYR A 151 -6.63 -1.87 15.41
C TYR A 151 -7.54 -1.34 14.30
N GLU A 152 -7.81 -0.04 14.31
CA GLU A 152 -8.39 0.68 13.19
C GLU A 152 -7.26 1.08 12.24
N ILE A 153 -7.17 0.41 11.09
CA ILE A 153 -6.12 0.65 10.08
C ILE A 153 -6.77 1.29 8.86
N ARG A 154 -6.22 2.42 8.42
CA ARG A 154 -6.63 3.04 7.17
C ARG A 154 -5.89 2.38 6.01
N VAL A 155 -6.64 1.92 5.01
CA VAL A 155 -6.16 1.30 3.78
C VAL A 155 -6.87 1.89 2.57
N PRO A 156 -6.37 1.77 1.34
CA PRO A 156 -7.14 2.11 0.15
C PRO A 156 -8.45 1.31 0.08
N GLU A 157 -9.47 1.82 -0.58
CA GLU A 157 -10.60 0.98 -0.99
C GLU A 157 -10.08 -0.11 -1.94
N PRO A 158 -10.58 -1.37 -1.88
CA PRO A 158 -10.08 -2.47 -2.72
C PRO A 158 -10.09 -2.14 -4.21
N GLU A 159 -11.13 -1.44 -4.68
CA GLU A 159 -11.26 -0.97 -6.06
C GLU A 159 -10.14 0.02 -6.42
N ALA A 160 -9.86 0.99 -5.54
CA ALA A 160 -8.78 1.94 -5.72
C ALA A 160 -7.40 1.25 -5.76
N PHE A 161 -7.23 0.24 -4.92
CA PHE A 161 -5.98 -0.53 -4.87
C PHE A 161 -5.74 -1.31 -6.17
N VAL A 162 -6.76 -1.97 -6.73
CA VAL A 162 -6.66 -2.65 -8.04
C VAL A 162 -6.27 -1.65 -9.13
N LEU A 163 -6.96 -0.50 -9.20
CA LEU A 163 -6.66 0.53 -10.20
C LEU A 163 -5.26 1.13 -10.02
N LEU A 164 -4.83 1.35 -8.77
CA LEU A 164 -3.48 1.84 -8.47
C LEU A 164 -2.41 0.85 -8.90
N LYS A 165 -2.58 -0.46 -8.64
CA LYS A 165 -1.66 -1.50 -9.10
C LYS A 165 -1.49 -1.49 -10.61
N LEU A 166 -2.58 -1.42 -11.37
CA LEU A 166 -2.54 -1.30 -12.84
C LEU A 166 -1.89 0.02 -13.31
N LEU A 167 -2.09 1.10 -12.56
CA LEU A 167 -1.57 2.44 -12.90
C LEU A 167 -0.06 2.55 -12.72
N VAL A 168 0.53 1.80 -11.78
CA VAL A 168 1.98 1.85 -11.49
C VAL A 168 2.80 0.89 -12.36
N ILE A 169 2.21 -0.20 -12.89
CA ILE A 169 2.90 -1.19 -13.74
C ILE A 169 3.77 -0.55 -14.83
N PRO A 170 3.29 0.43 -15.66
CA PRO A 170 4.10 1.01 -16.73
C PRO A 170 5.33 1.78 -16.26
N ARG A 171 5.46 2.03 -14.96
CA ARG A 171 6.60 2.72 -14.35
C ARG A 171 7.61 1.79 -13.70
N ARG A 172 7.24 0.53 -13.50
CA ARG A 172 8.12 -0.49 -12.92
C ARG A 172 9.21 -0.83 -13.93
N ARG A 173 10.46 -0.98 -13.46
CA ARG A 173 11.59 -1.49 -14.25
C ARG A 173 11.91 -2.93 -13.90
N ASP A 174 11.62 -3.32 -12.68
CA ASP A 174 11.84 -4.66 -12.16
C ASP A 174 10.68 -5.57 -12.59
N ARG A 175 11.01 -6.64 -13.30
CA ARG A 175 10.04 -7.61 -13.81
C ARG A 175 9.29 -8.32 -12.69
N SER A 176 9.96 -8.63 -11.59
CA SER A 176 9.31 -9.29 -10.44
C SER A 176 8.26 -8.39 -9.79
N LYS A 177 8.54 -7.08 -9.70
CA LYS A 177 7.56 -6.09 -9.20
C LYS A 177 6.39 -5.90 -10.18
N ILE A 178 6.62 -5.98 -11.49
CA ILE A 178 5.55 -5.96 -12.50
C ILE A 178 4.64 -7.18 -12.32
N GLU A 179 5.22 -8.38 -12.25
CA GLU A 179 4.49 -9.62 -12.09
C GLU A 179 3.69 -9.66 -10.78
N LYS A 180 4.29 -9.18 -9.67
CA LYS A 180 3.61 -9.05 -8.36
C LYS A 180 2.44 -8.08 -8.41
N ASP A 181 2.62 -6.88 -9.00
CA ASP A 181 1.56 -5.87 -9.11
C ASP A 181 0.43 -6.37 -10.03
N ALA A 182 0.77 -7.02 -11.16
CA ALA A 182 -0.19 -7.61 -12.09
C ALA A 182 -0.98 -8.77 -11.46
N TYR A 183 -0.28 -9.67 -10.77
CA TYR A 183 -0.90 -10.77 -10.02
C TYR A 183 -1.90 -10.25 -9.00
N THR A 184 -1.48 -9.30 -8.17
CA THR A 184 -2.32 -8.70 -7.13
C THR A 184 -3.55 -8.01 -7.72
N ALA A 185 -3.36 -7.19 -8.78
CA ALA A 185 -4.45 -6.50 -9.45
C ALA A 185 -5.48 -7.48 -10.03
N ARG A 186 -5.00 -8.57 -10.66
CA ARG A 186 -5.87 -9.57 -11.26
C ARG A 186 -6.67 -10.33 -10.20
N PHE A 187 -6.02 -10.93 -9.19
CA PHE A 187 -6.72 -11.77 -8.23
C PHE A 187 -7.71 -10.99 -7.37
N LEU A 188 -7.30 -9.86 -6.80
CA LEU A 188 -8.24 -9.02 -6.07
C LEU A 188 -9.34 -8.48 -7.00
N GLY A 189 -8.97 -8.09 -8.22
CA GLY A 189 -9.93 -7.59 -9.19
C GLY A 189 -10.93 -8.66 -9.65
N GLU A 190 -10.53 -9.90 -9.92
CA GLU A 190 -11.42 -11.01 -10.24
C GLU A 190 -12.45 -11.21 -9.12
N TYR A 191 -12.00 -11.25 -7.87
CA TYR A 191 -12.89 -11.32 -6.71
C TYR A 191 -13.90 -10.16 -6.67
N LEU A 192 -13.46 -8.92 -6.93
CA LEU A 192 -14.37 -7.77 -6.97
C LEU A 192 -15.37 -7.84 -8.13
N LEU A 193 -14.97 -8.40 -9.29
CA LEU A 193 -15.84 -8.52 -10.47
C LEU A 193 -16.95 -9.57 -10.30
N GLU A 194 -16.80 -10.54 -9.41
CA GLU A 194 -17.84 -11.53 -9.11
C GLU A 194 -19.04 -10.91 -8.38
N ASN A 195 -18.81 -9.85 -7.59
CA ASN A 195 -19.87 -9.12 -6.90
C ASN A 195 -20.34 -7.93 -7.77
N ALA A 196 -21.66 -7.86 -8.06
CA ALA A 196 -22.22 -6.82 -8.94
C ALA A 196 -21.96 -5.40 -8.43
N ASP A 197 -22.16 -5.14 -7.14
CA ASP A 197 -22.01 -3.81 -6.54
C ASP A 197 -20.52 -3.38 -6.56
N ARG A 198 -19.60 -4.31 -6.26
CA ARG A 198 -18.16 -4.05 -6.30
C ARG A 198 -17.67 -3.81 -7.72
N ARG A 199 -18.19 -4.58 -8.68
CA ARG A 199 -17.89 -4.39 -10.10
C ARG A 199 -18.34 -3.01 -10.57
N GLU A 200 -19.57 -2.59 -10.22
CA GLU A 200 -20.07 -1.27 -10.56
C GLU A 200 -19.20 -0.16 -9.96
N ARG A 201 -18.82 -0.29 -8.68
CA ARG A 201 -17.91 0.65 -8.02
C ARG A 201 -16.54 0.72 -8.70
N LEU A 202 -15.94 -0.43 -9.03
CA LEU A 202 -14.64 -0.49 -9.69
C LEU A 202 -14.66 0.23 -11.05
N ILE A 203 -15.69 -0.04 -11.85
CA ILE A 203 -15.86 0.57 -13.17
C ILE A 203 -16.22 2.06 -13.04
N GLY A 204 -17.11 2.43 -12.13
CA GLY A 204 -17.46 3.81 -11.83
C GLY A 204 -16.23 4.62 -11.43
N MET A 205 -15.45 4.12 -10.47
CA MET A 205 -14.21 4.76 -10.02
C MET A 205 -13.20 4.91 -11.17
N PHE A 206 -13.05 3.91 -12.04
CA PHE A 206 -12.19 4.01 -13.21
C PHE A 206 -12.59 5.17 -14.13
N TYR A 207 -13.89 5.37 -14.39
CA TYR A 207 -14.35 6.46 -15.27
C TYR A 207 -14.24 7.85 -14.63
N GLU A 208 -14.18 7.95 -13.31
CA GLU A 208 -13.94 9.20 -12.58
C GLU A 208 -12.47 9.65 -12.65
N LEU A 209 -11.53 8.75 -12.96
CA LEU A 209 -10.11 9.08 -13.04
C LEU A 209 -9.78 10.01 -14.21
N PRO A 210 -8.67 10.77 -14.13
CA PRO A 210 -8.18 11.55 -15.26
C PRO A 210 -7.95 10.69 -16.51
N LYS A 211 -8.27 11.21 -17.70
CA LYS A 211 -8.17 10.44 -18.97
C LYS A 211 -6.80 9.79 -19.21
N GLY A 212 -5.71 10.50 -18.84
CA GLY A 212 -4.36 9.94 -18.94
C GLY A 212 -4.11 8.75 -17.99
N TRP A 213 -4.82 8.70 -16.85
CA TRP A 213 -4.76 7.55 -15.94
C TRP A 213 -5.60 6.39 -16.48
N GLN A 214 -6.80 6.67 -16.97
CA GLN A 214 -7.65 5.67 -17.62
C GLN A 214 -6.90 4.98 -18.77
N GLN A 215 -6.18 5.73 -19.61
CA GLN A 215 -5.41 5.18 -20.72
C GLN A 215 -4.30 4.23 -20.23
N LYS A 216 -3.57 4.61 -19.16
CA LYS A 216 -2.54 3.76 -18.56
C LYS A 216 -3.12 2.47 -17.98
N ILE A 217 -4.21 2.58 -17.23
CA ILE A 217 -4.92 1.44 -16.65
C ILE A 217 -5.42 0.50 -17.74
N ARG A 218 -6.05 1.03 -18.81
CA ARG A 218 -6.48 0.20 -19.96
C ARG A 218 -5.31 -0.54 -20.59
N SER A 219 -4.18 0.12 -20.79
CA SER A 219 -2.98 -0.51 -21.37
C SER A 219 -2.50 -1.67 -20.50
N SER A 220 -2.36 -1.46 -19.20
CA SER A 220 -1.94 -2.51 -18.26
C SER A 220 -2.97 -3.63 -18.14
N ALA A 221 -4.27 -3.30 -18.08
CA ALA A 221 -5.33 -4.30 -18.00
C ALA A 221 -5.40 -5.16 -19.27
N LYS A 222 -5.17 -4.59 -20.45
CA LYS A 222 -5.11 -5.33 -21.72
C LYS A 222 -4.05 -6.44 -21.69
N GLU A 223 -2.93 -6.17 -21.04
CA GLU A 223 -1.81 -7.11 -20.95
C GLU A 223 -1.95 -8.11 -19.79
N HIS A 224 -2.44 -7.65 -18.66
CA HIS A 224 -2.34 -8.40 -17.40
C HIS A 224 -3.69 -8.79 -16.78
N PHE A 225 -4.81 -8.18 -17.20
CA PHE A 225 -6.14 -8.43 -16.62
C PHE A 225 -7.25 -8.25 -17.67
N SER A 226 -7.34 -9.19 -18.61
CA SER A 226 -8.28 -9.14 -19.75
C SER A 226 -9.74 -9.01 -19.34
N GLY A 227 -10.19 -9.66 -18.26
CA GLY A 227 -11.57 -9.58 -17.76
C GLY A 227 -11.98 -8.14 -17.42
N LEU A 228 -11.12 -7.39 -16.74
CA LEU A 228 -11.37 -5.98 -16.44
C LEU A 228 -11.27 -5.11 -17.71
N PHE A 229 -10.31 -5.40 -18.60
CA PHE A 229 -10.15 -4.65 -19.84
C PHE A 229 -11.41 -4.66 -20.70
N GLU A 230 -12.09 -5.81 -20.83
CA GLU A 230 -13.34 -5.92 -21.58
C GLU A 230 -14.45 -5.02 -21.05
N LEU A 231 -14.51 -4.83 -19.72
CA LEU A 231 -15.51 -3.97 -19.07
C LEU A 231 -15.18 -2.47 -19.18
N MET A 232 -13.96 -2.12 -19.56
CA MET A 232 -13.50 -0.73 -19.69
C MET A 232 -13.46 -0.24 -21.15
N LYS A 233 -13.89 -1.07 -22.11
CA LYS A 233 -14.04 -0.67 -23.52
C LYS A 233 -15.20 0.30 -23.65
#